data_4fcf776e080259b3af92f48f2d89e50f
#
_entry.id   4fcf776e080259b3af92f48f2d89e50f
#
_cell.length_a   1.000
_cell.length_b   1.000
_cell.length_c   1.000
_cell.angle_alpha   90.00
_cell.angle_beta   90.00
_cell.angle_gamma   90.00
#
_symmetry.space_group_name_H-M   'P 1'
#
loop_
_entity.id
_entity.type
_entity.pdbx_description
1 polymer ?
#
loop_
_entity_poly.entity_id
_entity_poly.type
_entity_poly.pdbx_seq_one_letter_code
_entity_poly.pdbx_strand_id
1 'polypeptide(L)' 'MISVHREFLPEPSDNRPMTPEQAATLKRLAQAAYELDAFKTNLRRSEADLRIAALTAKLKLLDGPPHTL' A
#
# COMPACT_ATOMS: atom_id res chain seq x y z
N MET A 1 -13.12 -23.72 9.45
CA MET A 1 -13.10 -23.36 9.40
C MET A 1 -12.80 -22.50 9.12
N ILE A 2 -12.53 -22.02 8.99
CA ILE A 2 -12.32 -21.30 8.81
C ILE A 2 -11.53 -20.73 8.02
N SER A 3 -11.15 -20.55 7.32
CA SER A 3 -10.38 -20.10 6.30
C SER A 3 -10.82 -18.87 5.70
N VAL A 4 -11.66 -18.25 6.26
CA VAL A 4 -12.17 -17.11 5.68
C VAL A 4 -11.23 -15.99 5.60
N HIS A 5 -10.25 -15.99 6.40
CA HIS A 5 -9.35 -14.89 6.38
C HIS A 5 -8.58 -14.74 5.12
N ARG A 6 -8.69 -15.69 4.24
CA ARG A 6 -8.07 -15.55 2.99
C ARG A 6 -8.56 -14.37 2.26
N GLU A 7 -9.73 -13.95 2.51
CA GLU A 7 -10.29 -12.85 1.78
C GLU A 7 -9.67 -11.54 2.08
N PHE A 8 -8.92 -11.44 3.12
CA PHE A 8 -8.27 -10.20 3.45
C PHE A 8 -6.94 -10.03 2.80
N LEU A 9 -6.46 -11.03 2.12
CA LEU A 9 -5.15 -10.95 1.52
C LEU A 9 -5.27 -10.63 0.06
N PRO A 10 -4.37 -9.82 -0.48
CA PRO A 10 -4.36 -9.59 -1.92
C PRO A 10 -4.12 -10.90 -2.63
N GLU A 11 -4.64 -11.00 -3.81
CA GLU A 11 -4.45 -12.19 -4.61
C GLU A 11 -3.01 -12.26 -5.07
N PRO A 12 -2.26 -13.23 -4.63
CA PRO A 12 -0.88 -13.31 -5.08
C PRO A 12 -0.76 -13.59 -6.53
N SER A 13 -1.83 -14.07 -7.14
CA SER A 13 -1.79 -14.36 -8.55
C SER A 13 -2.14 -13.16 -9.41
N ASP A 14 -2.41 -12.01 -8.82
CA ASP A 14 -2.74 -10.85 -9.61
C ASP A 14 -1.46 -10.22 -10.12
N ASN A 15 -1.00 -10.73 -11.25
CA ASN A 15 0.25 -10.29 -11.84
C ASN A 15 0.09 -9.19 -12.86
N ARG A 16 -1.09 -8.65 -12.99
CA ARG A 16 -1.28 -7.57 -13.93
C ARG A 16 -0.52 -6.34 -13.44
N PRO A 17 -0.06 -5.50 -14.36
CA PRO A 17 0.61 -4.28 -13.93
C PRO A 17 -0.33 -3.43 -13.09
N MET A 18 0.23 -2.69 -12.15
CA MET A 18 -0.60 -1.83 -11.33
C MET A 18 -1.33 -0.82 -12.21
N THR A 19 -2.48 -0.39 -11.74
CA THR A 19 -3.27 0.57 -12.50
C THR A 19 -2.66 1.95 -12.37
N PRO A 20 -3.00 2.87 -13.26
CA PRO A 20 -2.53 4.25 -13.12
C PRO A 20 -2.95 4.88 -11.81
N GLU A 21 -4.11 4.51 -11.30
CA GLU A 21 -4.57 5.03 -10.02
C GLU A 21 -3.70 4.49 -8.88
N GLN A 22 -3.35 3.22 -8.94
CA GLN A 22 -2.47 2.65 -7.95
C GLN A 22 -1.11 3.34 -8.00
N ALA A 23 -0.61 3.57 -9.20
CA ALA A 23 0.69 4.21 -9.35
C ALA A 23 0.68 5.61 -8.76
N ALA A 24 -0.35 6.38 -9.05
CA ALA A 24 -0.43 7.74 -8.54
C ALA A 24 -0.54 7.74 -7.01
N THR A 25 -1.37 6.86 -6.47
CA THR A 25 -1.55 6.76 -5.04
C THR A 25 -0.26 6.34 -4.36
N LEU A 26 0.37 5.31 -4.88
CA LEU A 26 1.61 4.81 -4.30
C LEU A 26 2.71 5.85 -4.34
N LYS A 27 2.82 6.56 -5.44
CA LYS A 27 3.84 7.58 -5.56
C LYS A 27 3.64 8.68 -4.54
N ARG A 28 2.39 9.11 -4.37
CA ARG A 28 2.10 10.14 -3.40
C ARG A 28 2.41 9.68 -1.99
N LEU A 29 2.04 8.44 -1.66
CA LEU A 29 2.30 7.92 -0.34
C LEU A 29 3.78 7.75 -0.08
N ALA A 30 4.51 7.30 -1.09
CA ALA A 30 5.95 7.12 -0.95
C ALA A 30 6.63 8.46 -0.67
N GLN A 31 6.18 9.49 -1.34
CA GLN A 31 6.74 10.82 -1.11
C GLN A 31 6.40 11.31 0.29
N ALA A 32 5.17 11.13 0.69
CA ALA A 32 4.74 11.60 2.01
C ALA A 32 5.45 10.87 3.13
N ALA A 33 5.77 9.61 2.92
CA ALA A 33 6.45 8.82 3.94
C ALA A 33 7.96 8.88 3.82
N TYR A 34 8.48 9.63 2.86
CA TYR A 34 9.92 9.70 2.61
C TYR A 34 10.50 8.34 2.29
N GLU A 35 9.73 7.52 1.60
CA GLU A 35 10.20 6.21 1.19
C GLU A 35 10.06 6.06 -0.30
N LEU A 36 10.83 6.84 -1.01
CA LEU A 36 10.72 6.85 -2.46
C LEU A 36 10.99 5.48 -3.07
N ASP A 37 11.80 4.69 -2.41
CA ASP A 37 12.07 3.35 -2.90
C ASP A 37 10.85 2.45 -2.89
N ALA A 38 9.80 2.84 -2.19
CA ALA A 38 8.59 2.02 -2.16
C ALA A 38 7.86 2.08 -3.49
N PHE A 39 8.12 3.12 -4.28
CA PHE A 39 7.45 3.24 -5.57
C PHE A 39 8.36 2.72 -6.66
N LYS A 40 7.83 1.83 -7.48
CA LYS A 40 8.53 1.34 -8.65
C LYS A 40 7.52 1.24 -9.76
N THR A 41 7.98 1.44 -10.97
CA THR A 41 7.07 1.46 -12.10
C THR A 41 6.66 0.08 -12.58
N ASN A 42 7.39 -0.93 -12.16
CA ASN A 42 7.12 -2.28 -12.64
C ASN A 42 6.43 -3.16 -11.61
N LEU A 43 5.73 -2.57 -10.68
CA LEU A 43 5.02 -3.35 -9.69
C LEU A 43 3.79 -3.99 -10.28
N ARG A 44 3.42 -5.13 -9.71
CA ARG A 44 2.17 -5.77 -10.05
C ARG A 44 1.10 -5.27 -9.09
N ARG A 45 -0.16 -5.53 -9.45
CA ARG A 45 -1.27 -5.00 -8.65
C ARG A 45 -1.24 -5.47 -7.22
N SER A 46 -0.95 -6.74 -6.99
CA SER A 46 -0.92 -7.23 -5.62
C SER A 46 0.20 -6.58 -4.84
N GLU A 47 1.34 -6.36 -5.45
CA GLU A 47 2.44 -5.70 -4.78
C GLU A 47 2.13 -4.25 -4.50
N ALA A 48 1.52 -3.58 -5.46
CA ALA A 48 1.17 -2.18 -5.27
C ALA A 48 0.18 -2.03 -4.12
N ASP A 49 -0.80 -2.92 -4.04
CA ASP A 49 -1.76 -2.88 -2.95
C ASP A 49 -1.10 -3.07 -1.60
N LEU A 50 -0.16 -4.00 -1.52
CA LEU A 50 0.54 -4.23 -0.27
C LEU A 50 1.35 -3.01 0.14
N ARG A 51 2.01 -2.39 -0.81
CA ARG A 51 2.81 -1.22 -0.49
C ARG A 51 1.95 -0.03 -0.12
N ILE A 52 0.83 0.14 -0.81
CA ILE A 52 -0.09 1.21 -0.46
C ILE A 52 -0.61 1.03 0.96
N ALA A 53 -0.98 -0.20 1.32
CA ALA A 53 -1.47 -0.47 2.66
C ALA A 53 -0.40 -0.21 3.70
N ALA A 54 0.83 -0.65 3.43
CA ALA A 54 1.92 -0.46 4.37
C ALA A 54 2.23 1.01 4.57
N LEU A 55 2.27 1.77 3.48
CA LEU A 55 2.58 3.20 3.58
C LEU A 55 1.46 3.96 4.25
N THR A 56 0.23 3.57 3.99
CA THR A 56 -0.90 4.21 4.64
C THR A 56 -0.83 4.01 6.14
N ALA A 57 -0.52 2.79 6.57
CA ALA A 57 -0.38 2.51 7.99
C ALA A 57 0.77 3.31 8.59
N LYS A 58 1.87 3.39 7.87
CA LYS A 58 3.01 4.14 8.35
C LYS A 58 2.70 5.62 8.52
N LEU A 59 2.02 6.18 7.54
CA LEU A 59 1.67 7.59 7.62
C LEU A 59 0.72 7.88 8.75
N LYS A 60 -0.17 6.95 9.05
CA LYS A 60 -1.03 7.13 10.20
C LYS A 60 -0.24 7.19 11.48
N LEU A 61 0.78 6.36 11.60
CA LEU A 61 1.63 6.38 12.78
C LEU A 61 2.44 7.66 12.87
N LEU A 62 2.97 8.11 11.74
CA LEU A 62 3.76 9.32 11.73
C LEU A 62 2.92 10.55 12.04
N ASP A 63 1.71 10.55 11.50
CA ASP A 63 0.81 11.64 11.76
C ASP A 63 0.41 11.63 13.19
N GLY A 64 0.42 10.48 13.76
CA GLY A 64 0.16 10.32 15.16
C GLY A 64 -1.29 10.50 15.49
N PRO A 65 -1.63 10.11 16.67
CA PRO A 65 -2.95 10.38 17.15
C PRO A 65 -3.00 11.82 17.47
N PRO A 66 -4.03 12.32 17.32
CA PRO A 66 -4.17 13.71 17.62
C PRO A 66 -3.93 13.99 19.02
N HIS A 67 -3.56 13.56 19.57
CA HIS A 67 -3.25 13.78 20.69
C HIS A 67 -3.69 14.67 21.28
N THR A 68 -3.96 14.91 21.28
CA THR A 68 -4.31 15.65 21.68
C THR A 68 -4.37 15.87 22.48
N LEU A 69 -4.18 15.88 22.86
CA LEU A 69 -4.15 15.97 23.63
C LEU A 69 -4.19 16.44 23.87
#